data_fceabda546c5a1a8d381fb9e635103b0
#
_entry.id   fceabda546c5a1a8d381fb9e635103b0
#
_cell.length_a   1.000
_cell.length_b   1.000
_cell.length_c   1.000
_cell.angle_alpha   90.00
_cell.angle_beta   90.00
_cell.angle_gamma   90.00
#
_symmetry.space_group_name_H-M   'P 1'
#
loop_
_entity.id
_entity.type
_entity.pdbx_description
1 polymer ?
#
loop_
_entity_poly.entity_id
_entity_poly.type
_entity_poly.pdbx_seq_one_letter_code
_entity_poly.pdbx_strand_id
1 'polypeptide(L)'
;MKSHIAIAISLALATTGATAQTSLSTEVVVDRTIVPDAANAMRPAGLYPRTILPEAQRRLPAIAAFDGYGDINRLYSPLSPTREPALPETSTRRGYLDLGYFPTYNLGLSAGYRILNNERTRLSVSGQFDGYLYHADDEDESLLRYNGGRVNADLDQAIGRGHLLVHADGRYSAYRSAAYDSQSTAGGTLSARWHATAGAVHYRVGVRGFVDHYGEFTPAGTTALGYGDITDRSGGLDAAATVRIDERSRAGVEVKGDWLATTDATTLGVVGITPYYAYTARHFTGHVGAEIDLGTGGPGNKVHVAPEIAGTWTPSGLFALYLRARGGQRLNALRSLREYTPLMPAIYGLGRSNVPVDATIGFNVGPLSDFSLGAFVAWAKATDWQMPYAAPVAPLQAADVTALRAGLTASYAWRSLLQVSARAEFAQSSASKAWYEWLDRASSVVGARLEVNPLAGLHIHADYDWRGGRKILCPGGFTRPLGCRSDLSAGASYAVIADRLDVFARVENILSRRYDLLAGIESQGFHGLLGLQVLF
;
A
#
# COMPACT_ATOMS: atom_id res chain seq x y z
N MET A 1 1.51 35.25 -4.85
CA MET A 1 0.27 34.74 -4.22
C MET A 1 -0.32 33.65 -5.07
N LYS A 2 -0.46 32.51 -4.55
CA LYS A 2 -1.06 31.24 -4.94
C LYS A 2 -0.04 30.13 -4.90
N SER A 3 0.26 29.75 -3.70
CA SER A 3 0.89 28.47 -3.39
C SER A 3 -0.19 27.43 -3.34
N HIS A 4 -0.07 26.40 -4.14
CA HIS A 4 -1.05 25.34 -4.26
C HIS A 4 -0.40 24.02 -4.03
N ILE A 5 -0.99 23.22 -3.16
CA ILE A 5 -0.34 22.08 -2.80
C ILE A 5 -1.09 20.98 -2.25
N ALA A 6 -0.85 19.94 -2.49
CA ALA A 6 -1.37 18.69 -2.46
C ALA A 6 -1.34 18.04 -1.12
N ILE A 7 -2.26 17.31 -0.60
CA ILE A 7 -2.10 16.09 -0.14
C ILE A 7 -2.43 15.47 1.12
N ALA A 8 -3.11 15.71 2.00
CA ALA A 8 -3.46 15.02 3.22
C ALA A 8 -4.29 13.74 3.03
N ILE A 9 -4.91 13.57 1.89
CA ILE A 9 -5.85 12.48 1.66
C ILE A 9 -5.16 11.14 1.54
N SER A 10 -4.01 11.11 0.93
CA SER A 10 -3.27 9.88 0.70
C SER A 10 -2.76 9.24 1.98
N LEU A 11 -2.44 10.06 2.94
CA LEU A 11 -1.92 9.59 4.21
C LEU A 11 -3.00 8.98 5.09
N ALA A 12 -4.17 9.59 5.09
CA ALA A 12 -5.32 9.04 5.77
C ALA A 12 -5.70 7.66 5.21
N LEU A 13 -5.44 7.45 3.93
CA LEU A 13 -5.69 6.18 3.25
C LEU A 13 -4.59 5.14 3.47
N ALA A 14 -3.33 5.56 3.51
CA ALA A 14 -2.23 4.61 3.63
C ALA A 14 -2.12 3.97 5.01
N THR A 15 -2.39 4.69 6.07
CA THR A 15 -2.36 4.14 7.43
C THR A 15 -3.52 3.20 7.72
N THR A 16 -4.63 3.29 6.97
CA THR A 16 -5.75 2.34 7.05
C THR A 16 -5.69 1.25 6.00
N GLY A 17 -4.88 1.44 4.96
CA GLY A 17 -4.86 0.56 3.79
C GLY A 17 -4.56 -0.89 4.13
N ALA A 18 -3.68 -1.14 5.08
CA ALA A 18 -3.29 -2.51 5.40
C ALA A 18 -4.37 -3.30 6.19
N THR A 19 -5.25 -2.63 6.92
CA THR A 19 -6.22 -3.35 7.76
C THR A 19 -7.68 -3.06 7.42
N ALA A 20 -8.00 -1.86 6.98
CA ALA A 20 -9.39 -1.51 6.66
C ALA A 20 -9.80 -1.97 5.24
N GLN A 21 -8.86 -2.09 4.32
CA GLN A 21 -9.18 -2.54 2.96
C GLN A 21 -9.56 -4.01 2.87
N THR A 22 -8.97 -4.87 3.69
CA THR A 22 -9.35 -6.28 3.75
C THR A 22 -10.75 -6.49 4.31
N SER A 23 -11.23 -5.61 5.17
CA SER A 23 -12.54 -5.80 5.80
C SER A 23 -13.71 -5.33 4.92
N LEU A 24 -13.53 -4.27 4.14
CA LEU A 24 -14.61 -3.73 3.31
C LEU A 24 -14.71 -4.43 1.94
N SER A 25 -13.61 -4.92 1.39
CA SER A 25 -13.66 -5.64 0.12
C SER A 25 -14.17 -7.07 0.24
N THR A 26 -14.04 -7.69 1.41
CA THR A 26 -14.44 -9.09 1.60
C THR A 26 -15.93 -9.22 1.94
N GLU A 27 -16.55 -8.20 2.51
CA GLU A 27 -17.98 -8.28 2.89
C GLU A 27 -18.95 -7.81 1.79
N VAL A 28 -18.47 -7.13 0.78
CA VAL A 28 -19.23 -6.78 -0.43
C VAL A 28 -19.10 -7.84 -1.52
N VAL A 29 -18.38 -8.92 -1.28
CA VAL A 29 -18.54 -10.12 -2.11
C VAL A 29 -19.95 -10.64 -1.86
N VAL A 30 -20.86 -10.17 -2.68
CA VAL A 30 -22.13 -10.84 -2.92
C VAL A 30 -21.81 -12.33 -3.07
N ASP A 31 -22.30 -13.12 -2.15
CA ASP A 31 -22.34 -14.55 -2.27
C ASP A 31 -23.24 -14.91 -3.47
N ARG A 32 -22.70 -14.71 -4.65
CA ARG A 32 -23.19 -15.37 -5.84
C ARG A 32 -22.60 -16.76 -5.78
N THR A 33 -23.35 -17.68 -5.29
CA THR A 33 -23.21 -19.08 -5.67
C THR A 33 -23.31 -19.09 -7.21
N ILE A 34 -22.18 -18.96 -7.87
CA ILE A 34 -22.06 -19.32 -9.28
C ILE A 34 -22.14 -20.82 -9.25
N VAL A 35 -23.34 -21.34 -9.50
CA VAL A 35 -23.49 -22.75 -9.87
C VAL A 35 -22.69 -22.90 -11.15
N PRO A 36 -21.59 -23.68 -11.16
CA PRO A 36 -20.82 -23.87 -12.38
C PRO A 36 -21.76 -24.56 -13.37
N ASP A 37 -22.03 -23.91 -14.48
CA ASP A 37 -22.74 -24.58 -15.57
C ASP A 37 -21.86 -25.72 -16.07
N ALA A 38 -22.31 -26.94 -15.87
CA ALA A 38 -21.61 -28.16 -16.27
C ALA A 38 -21.29 -28.21 -17.79
N ALA A 39 -21.96 -27.39 -18.59
CA ALA A 39 -21.68 -27.23 -20.03
C ALA A 39 -20.29 -26.61 -20.34
N ASN A 40 -19.68 -25.93 -19.38
CA ASN A 40 -18.32 -25.36 -19.54
C ASN A 40 -17.19 -26.28 -19.03
N ALA A 41 -17.51 -27.44 -18.51
CA ALA A 41 -16.53 -28.40 -17.98
C ALA A 41 -15.77 -29.20 -19.06
N MET A 42 -16.15 -29.07 -20.33
CA MET A 42 -15.50 -29.79 -21.43
C MET A 42 -14.69 -28.85 -22.35
N ARG A 43 -13.72 -28.15 -21.81
CA ARG A 43 -12.63 -27.63 -22.64
C ARG A 43 -11.43 -28.56 -22.50
N PRO A 44 -10.87 -29.04 -23.63
CA PRO A 44 -9.73 -29.92 -23.56
C PRO A 44 -8.58 -29.23 -22.83
N ALA A 45 -8.19 -29.80 -21.71
CA ALA A 45 -6.98 -29.43 -21.03
C ALA A 45 -5.82 -29.75 -21.97
N GLY A 46 -5.17 -28.76 -22.52
CA GLY A 46 -3.92 -29.09 -23.14
C GLY A 46 -3.43 -28.29 -24.31
N LEU A 47 -3.72 -27.03 -24.47
CA LEU A 47 -3.08 -26.35 -25.60
C LEU A 47 -2.50 -24.97 -25.37
N TYR A 48 -2.68 -24.34 -24.23
CA TYR A 48 -1.99 -23.07 -23.98
C TYR A 48 -1.69 -22.93 -22.49
N PRO A 49 -0.47 -22.56 -22.10
CA PRO A 49 -0.27 -21.99 -20.77
C PRO A 49 -1.18 -20.78 -20.73
N ARG A 50 -2.21 -20.87 -19.92
CA ARG A 50 -3.10 -19.75 -19.68
C ARG A 50 -2.27 -18.66 -19.02
N THR A 51 -1.90 -17.68 -19.82
CA THR A 51 -1.88 -16.34 -19.28
C THR A 51 -3.35 -16.05 -19.00
N ILE A 52 -3.79 -16.43 -17.83
CA ILE A 52 -5.10 -16.02 -17.34
C ILE A 52 -4.91 -14.54 -17.15
N LEU A 53 -5.36 -13.76 -18.12
CA LEU A 53 -5.82 -12.42 -17.80
C LEU A 53 -6.83 -12.65 -16.69
N PRO A 54 -6.54 -12.26 -15.47
CA PRO A 54 -7.38 -12.62 -14.36
C PRO A 54 -8.78 -12.13 -14.65
N GLU A 55 -9.79 -12.91 -14.29
CA GLU A 55 -11.18 -12.43 -14.27
C GLU A 55 -11.34 -11.12 -13.48
N ALA A 56 -10.36 -10.78 -12.63
CA ALA A 56 -10.18 -9.48 -12.01
C ALA A 56 -10.18 -8.30 -12.99
N GLN A 57 -9.85 -8.48 -14.27
CA GLN A 57 -9.94 -7.40 -15.25
C GLN A 57 -11.37 -7.06 -15.66
N ARG A 58 -12.32 -7.93 -15.40
CA ARG A 58 -13.76 -7.62 -15.55
C ARG A 58 -14.35 -6.96 -14.30
N ARG A 59 -13.61 -6.89 -13.21
CA ARG A 59 -14.02 -6.12 -12.06
C ARG A 59 -13.69 -4.66 -12.33
N LEU A 60 -14.67 -3.80 -12.11
CA LEU A 60 -14.44 -2.36 -12.04
C LEU A 60 -13.24 -2.12 -11.14
N PRO A 61 -12.25 -1.31 -11.58
CA PRO A 61 -11.06 -1.09 -10.78
C PRO A 61 -11.48 -0.69 -9.37
N ALA A 62 -10.95 -1.38 -8.37
CA ALA A 62 -11.23 -1.05 -6.99
C ALA A 62 -10.76 0.39 -6.75
N ILE A 63 -11.57 1.16 -6.01
CA ILE A 63 -11.26 2.56 -5.63
C ILE A 63 -9.87 2.67 -5.00
N ALA A 64 -9.46 1.60 -4.32
CA ALA A 64 -8.15 1.46 -3.70
C ALA A 64 -6.97 1.36 -4.66
N ALA A 65 -7.20 1.02 -5.93
CA ALA A 65 -6.13 0.95 -6.93
C ALA A 65 -5.57 2.33 -7.33
N PHE A 66 -6.22 3.41 -6.86
CA PHE A 66 -5.77 4.78 -7.11
C PHE A 66 -4.96 5.36 -5.96
N ASP A 67 -4.15 4.56 -5.33
CA ASP A 67 -3.24 5.02 -4.30
C ASP A 67 -1.94 5.52 -4.96
N GLY A 68 -1.93 6.78 -5.36
CA GLY A 68 -0.77 7.44 -5.96
C GLY A 68 0.46 7.48 -5.05
N TYR A 69 0.34 6.96 -3.84
CA TYR A 69 1.40 6.88 -2.84
C TYR A 69 1.86 5.45 -2.52
N GLY A 70 1.16 4.44 -2.98
CA GLY A 70 1.60 3.05 -2.83
C GLY A 70 2.97 2.77 -3.47
N ASP A 71 3.41 3.66 -4.34
CA ASP A 71 4.69 3.58 -5.04
C ASP A 71 5.87 4.23 -4.33
N ILE A 72 5.71 4.86 -3.16
CA ILE A 72 6.87 5.39 -2.42
C ILE A 72 7.83 4.25 -2.06
N ASN A 73 7.32 3.08 -1.73
CA ASN A 73 8.16 1.91 -1.50
C ASN A 73 8.94 1.48 -2.75
N ARG A 74 8.46 1.75 -3.95
CA ARG A 74 9.22 1.54 -5.18
C ARG A 74 10.37 2.52 -5.38
N LEU A 75 10.35 3.68 -4.73
CA LEU A 75 11.47 4.62 -4.79
C LEU A 75 12.71 4.10 -4.09
N TYR A 76 12.51 3.26 -3.09
CA TYR A 76 13.57 2.77 -2.21
C TYR A 76 13.69 1.25 -2.25
N SER A 77 12.71 0.57 -2.80
CA SER A 77 12.85 -0.84 -3.11
C SER A 77 13.62 -0.97 -4.40
N PRO A 78 14.74 -1.65 -4.39
CA PRO A 78 15.40 -2.02 -5.63
C PRO A 78 14.45 -2.88 -6.43
N LEU A 79 14.72 -3.00 -7.67
CA LEU A 79 14.00 -3.71 -8.70
C LEU A 79 13.20 -4.89 -8.19
N SER A 80 11.91 -4.73 -8.06
CA SER A 80 11.03 -5.87 -7.84
C SER A 80 11.01 -6.73 -9.10
N PRO A 81 10.99 -8.05 -8.98
CA PRO A 81 10.79 -8.93 -10.12
C PRO A 81 9.57 -8.50 -10.94
N THR A 82 9.62 -8.69 -12.24
CA THR A 82 8.52 -8.38 -13.17
C THR A 82 7.20 -9.05 -12.77
N ARG A 83 7.30 -10.13 -12.05
CA ARG A 83 6.20 -10.89 -11.47
C ARG A 83 6.34 -10.84 -9.96
N GLU A 84 5.27 -10.51 -9.25
CA GLU A 84 5.27 -10.69 -7.81
C GLU A 84 5.60 -12.14 -7.49
N PRO A 85 6.60 -12.39 -6.65
CA PRO A 85 6.97 -13.74 -6.27
C PRO A 85 5.86 -14.34 -5.41
N ALA A 86 4.93 -15.00 -6.07
CA ALA A 86 3.85 -15.71 -5.43
C ALA A 86 3.53 -16.97 -6.21
N LEU A 87 3.32 -18.06 -5.50
CA LEU A 87 2.76 -19.25 -6.13
C LEU A 87 1.30 -18.98 -6.50
N PRO A 88 0.89 -19.17 -7.76
CA PRO A 88 -0.51 -19.09 -8.11
C PRO A 88 -1.34 -20.04 -7.23
N GLU A 89 -2.52 -19.62 -6.82
CA GLU A 89 -3.39 -20.45 -5.95
C GLU A 89 -3.70 -21.82 -6.56
N THR A 90 -3.76 -21.87 -7.88
CA THR A 90 -4.02 -23.09 -8.67
C THR A 90 -2.77 -23.91 -8.98
N SER A 91 -1.58 -23.43 -8.59
CA SER A 91 -0.33 -24.16 -8.87
C SER A 91 -0.22 -25.42 -8.03
N THR A 92 0.14 -26.51 -8.66
CA THR A 92 0.52 -27.77 -7.98
C THR A 92 1.89 -27.69 -7.31
N ARG A 93 2.67 -26.65 -7.62
CA ARG A 93 4.00 -26.42 -7.05
C ARG A 93 3.89 -25.94 -5.61
N ARG A 94 4.84 -26.36 -4.80
CA ARG A 94 4.86 -26.00 -3.38
C ARG A 94 5.80 -24.87 -3.05
N GLY A 95 6.81 -24.63 -3.88
CA GLY A 95 7.82 -23.63 -3.63
C GLY A 95 8.17 -22.80 -4.84
N TYR A 96 8.78 -21.65 -4.57
CA TYR A 96 9.42 -20.81 -5.56
C TYR A 96 10.73 -20.24 -5.01
N LEU A 97 11.65 -19.95 -5.92
CA LEU A 97 12.89 -19.22 -5.66
C LEU A 97 13.10 -18.21 -6.78
N ASP A 98 13.25 -16.96 -6.40
CA ASP A 98 13.54 -15.83 -7.27
C ASP A 98 14.93 -15.30 -6.96
N LEU A 99 15.75 -15.15 -7.98
CA LEU A 99 17.10 -14.60 -7.90
C LEU A 99 17.28 -13.54 -8.96
N GLY A 100 17.66 -12.33 -8.56
CA GLY A 100 17.97 -11.25 -9.48
C GLY A 100 19.24 -10.52 -9.09
N TYR A 101 20.05 -10.16 -10.09
CA TYR A 101 21.28 -9.40 -9.91
C TYR A 101 21.51 -8.47 -11.10
N PHE A 102 22.16 -7.33 -10.85
CA PHE A 102 22.66 -6.43 -11.89
C PHE A 102 23.98 -5.78 -11.44
N PRO A 103 24.93 -5.56 -12.36
CA PRO A 103 26.26 -5.04 -12.02
C PRO A 103 26.32 -3.69 -11.32
N THR A 104 25.25 -2.90 -11.29
CA THR A 104 25.10 -1.71 -10.45
C THR A 104 24.82 -2.05 -8.97
N TYR A 105 25.20 -3.26 -8.53
CA TYR A 105 25.00 -3.79 -7.18
C TYR A 105 23.53 -3.86 -6.72
N ASN A 106 22.61 -4.07 -7.66
CA ASN A 106 21.26 -4.41 -7.32
C ASN A 106 21.14 -5.92 -7.16
N LEU A 107 20.60 -6.34 -6.02
CA LEU A 107 20.39 -7.74 -5.66
C LEU A 107 18.96 -7.91 -5.17
N GLY A 108 18.25 -8.86 -5.73
CA GLY A 108 16.92 -9.30 -5.27
C GLY A 108 16.92 -10.80 -5.04
N LEU A 109 16.43 -11.23 -3.91
CA LEU A 109 16.23 -12.63 -3.56
C LEU A 109 14.85 -12.78 -2.94
N SER A 110 14.03 -13.70 -3.44
CA SER A 110 12.86 -14.13 -2.71
C SER A 110 12.63 -15.64 -2.82
N ALA A 111 12.09 -16.21 -1.77
CA ALA A 111 11.77 -17.63 -1.74
C ALA A 111 10.49 -17.84 -0.92
N GLY A 112 9.72 -18.84 -1.29
CA GLY A 112 8.54 -19.21 -0.52
C GLY A 112 8.21 -20.69 -0.67
N TYR A 113 7.56 -21.23 0.36
CA TYR A 113 7.17 -22.63 0.39
C TYR A 113 5.83 -22.84 1.10
N ARG A 114 4.94 -23.62 0.49
CA ARG A 114 3.68 -24.10 1.11
C ARG A 114 3.96 -25.37 1.87
N ILE A 115 4.09 -25.26 3.19
CA ILE A 115 4.36 -26.40 4.07
C ILE A 115 3.16 -27.33 4.12
N LEU A 116 1.97 -26.74 4.32
CA LEU A 116 0.68 -27.43 4.33
C LEU A 116 -0.25 -26.78 3.31
N ASN A 117 -0.95 -27.59 2.55
CA ASN A 117 -1.95 -27.11 1.60
C ASN A 117 -3.05 -28.17 1.46
N ASN A 118 -3.98 -28.18 2.38
CA ASN A 118 -5.16 -29.02 2.34
C ASN A 118 -6.42 -28.19 2.61
N GLU A 119 -7.59 -28.78 2.50
CA GLU A 119 -8.87 -28.09 2.66
C GLU A 119 -9.09 -27.43 4.04
N ARG A 120 -8.42 -27.92 5.07
CA ARG A 120 -8.57 -27.42 6.45
C ARG A 120 -7.43 -26.54 6.91
N THR A 121 -6.25 -26.75 6.34
CA THR A 121 -5.03 -26.07 6.82
C THR A 121 -4.16 -25.67 5.65
N ARG A 122 -3.85 -24.39 5.58
CA ARG A 122 -2.84 -23.87 4.66
C ARG A 122 -1.78 -23.16 5.50
N LEU A 123 -0.54 -23.55 5.32
CA LEU A 123 0.60 -22.94 5.97
C LEU A 123 1.66 -22.64 4.93
N SER A 124 2.00 -21.37 4.79
CA SER A 124 3.06 -20.90 3.89
C SER A 124 4.09 -20.08 4.63
N VAL A 125 5.33 -20.16 4.20
CA VAL A 125 6.44 -19.33 4.65
C VAL A 125 7.10 -18.74 3.42
N SER A 126 7.43 -17.44 3.50
CA SER A 126 8.15 -16.74 2.44
C SER A 126 9.18 -15.78 3.02
N GLY A 127 10.21 -15.50 2.25
CA GLY A 127 11.21 -14.52 2.61
C GLY A 127 11.67 -13.76 1.37
N GLN A 128 12.06 -12.51 1.58
CA GLN A 128 12.66 -11.69 0.55
C GLN A 128 13.83 -10.90 1.11
N PHE A 129 14.79 -10.62 0.27
CA PHE A 129 15.91 -9.75 0.55
C PHE A 129 16.18 -8.87 -0.66
N ASP A 130 16.36 -7.58 -0.41
CA ASP A 130 16.69 -6.58 -1.42
C ASP A 130 17.91 -5.79 -0.97
N GLY A 131 18.83 -5.53 -1.90
CA GLY A 131 20.01 -4.73 -1.60
C GLY A 131 20.44 -3.92 -2.81
N TYR A 132 20.88 -2.70 -2.57
CA TYR A 132 21.51 -1.87 -3.58
C TYR A 132 22.57 -0.94 -3.01
N LEU A 133 23.49 -0.60 -3.88
CA LEU A 133 24.53 0.38 -3.62
C LEU A 133 24.55 1.36 -4.78
N TYR A 134 24.35 2.62 -4.50
CA TYR A 134 24.33 3.68 -5.47
C TYR A 134 25.39 4.74 -5.18
N HIS A 135 26.16 5.11 -6.19
CA HIS A 135 27.07 6.23 -6.17
C HIS A 135 26.58 7.26 -7.18
N ALA A 136 26.27 8.47 -6.75
CA ALA A 136 26.00 9.57 -7.66
C ALA A 136 27.34 10.26 -7.93
N ASP A 137 27.83 10.11 -9.15
CA ASP A 137 29.11 10.65 -9.65
C ASP A 137 30.39 10.33 -8.85
N ASP A 138 31.54 10.69 -9.40
CA ASP A 138 32.90 10.37 -8.92
C ASP A 138 33.28 10.97 -7.56
N GLU A 139 32.38 11.64 -6.87
CA GLU A 139 32.62 12.19 -5.54
C GLU A 139 31.94 11.30 -4.47
N ASP A 140 32.72 10.86 -3.51
CA ASP A 140 32.33 9.96 -2.39
C ASP A 140 31.14 10.42 -1.54
N GLU A 141 30.63 11.62 -1.77
CA GLU A 141 29.63 12.26 -0.91
C GLU A 141 28.18 11.84 -1.16
N SER A 142 27.87 11.16 -2.27
CA SER A 142 26.49 10.80 -2.63
C SER A 142 26.20 9.31 -2.62
N LEU A 143 26.85 8.59 -1.73
CA LEU A 143 26.62 7.16 -1.54
C LEU A 143 25.26 6.90 -0.89
N LEU A 144 24.42 6.07 -1.53
CA LEU A 144 23.26 5.46 -0.90
C LEU A 144 23.41 3.94 -0.90
N ARG A 145 23.45 3.36 0.28
CA ARG A 145 23.44 1.91 0.47
C ARG A 145 22.18 1.50 1.22
N TYR A 146 21.49 0.51 0.71
CA TYR A 146 20.32 -0.07 1.34
C TYR A 146 20.42 -1.59 1.34
N ASN A 147 20.00 -2.20 2.43
CA ASN A 147 19.75 -3.64 2.53
C ASN A 147 18.45 -3.82 3.32
N GLY A 148 17.56 -4.64 2.81
CA GLY A 148 16.31 -4.96 3.48
C GLY A 148 15.96 -6.43 3.34
N GLY A 149 15.40 -7.02 4.36
CA GLY A 149 14.90 -8.39 4.34
C GLY A 149 13.61 -8.52 5.13
N ARG A 150 12.76 -9.42 4.67
CA ARG A 150 11.50 -9.75 5.32
C ARG A 150 11.25 -11.25 5.25
N VAL A 151 10.73 -11.81 6.34
CA VAL A 151 10.26 -13.19 6.41
C VAL A 151 8.81 -13.17 6.86
N ASN A 152 7.94 -13.93 6.19
CA ASN A 152 6.51 -14.02 6.50
C ASN A 152 6.12 -15.48 6.73
N ALA A 153 5.17 -15.69 7.61
CA ALA A 153 4.49 -16.96 7.81
C ALA A 153 2.99 -16.73 7.90
N ASP A 154 2.22 -17.43 7.08
CA ASP A 154 0.77 -17.34 6.98
C ASP A 154 0.14 -18.68 7.25
N LEU A 155 -0.79 -18.73 8.20
CA LEU A 155 -1.60 -19.90 8.53
C LEU A 155 -3.08 -19.56 8.32
N ASP A 156 -3.77 -20.37 7.53
CA ASP A 156 -5.23 -20.42 7.45
C ASP A 156 -5.68 -21.80 7.97
N GLN A 157 -6.42 -21.79 9.06
CA GLN A 157 -6.90 -23.01 9.72
C GLN A 157 -8.43 -22.98 9.86
N ALA A 158 -9.09 -23.92 9.25
CA ALA A 158 -10.52 -24.15 9.49
C ALA A 158 -10.76 -24.71 10.91
N ILE A 159 -11.55 -24.01 11.73
CA ILE A 159 -11.89 -24.39 13.10
C ILE A 159 -13.41 -24.36 13.27
N GLY A 160 -14.03 -25.51 13.35
CA GLY A 160 -15.47 -25.63 13.47
C GLY A 160 -16.19 -25.04 12.24
N ARG A 161 -16.96 -23.97 12.45
CA ARG A 161 -17.67 -23.24 11.38
C ARG A 161 -16.97 -21.96 10.96
N GLY A 162 -15.73 -21.78 11.36
CA GLY A 162 -14.97 -20.57 11.08
C GLY A 162 -13.55 -20.85 10.62
N HIS A 163 -12.84 -19.80 10.33
CA HIS A 163 -11.43 -19.82 9.95
C HIS A 163 -10.60 -18.95 10.88
N LEU A 164 -9.46 -19.47 11.28
CA LEU A 164 -8.41 -18.74 11.98
C LEU A 164 -7.31 -18.41 10.99
N LEU A 165 -7.07 -17.14 10.77
CA LEU A 165 -5.96 -16.61 9.99
C LEU A 165 -4.90 -16.10 10.95
N VAL A 166 -3.68 -16.60 10.84
CA VAL A 166 -2.53 -16.09 11.60
C VAL A 166 -1.46 -15.64 10.63
N HIS A 167 -0.97 -14.44 10.83
CA HIS A 167 0.13 -13.88 10.08
C HIS A 167 1.24 -13.45 11.04
N ALA A 168 2.47 -13.86 10.74
CA ALA A 168 3.67 -13.42 11.43
C ALA A 168 4.67 -12.89 10.40
N ASP A 169 5.24 -11.72 10.65
CA ASP A 169 6.35 -11.22 9.86
C ASP A 169 7.52 -10.77 10.73
N GLY A 170 8.74 -10.99 10.24
CA GLY A 170 9.95 -10.40 10.74
C GLY A 170 10.61 -9.58 9.64
N ARG A 171 11.14 -8.41 9.98
CA ARG A 171 11.77 -7.51 9.03
C ARG A 171 13.05 -6.91 9.56
N TYR A 172 13.96 -6.67 8.66
CA TYR A 172 15.19 -5.93 8.89
C TYR A 172 15.44 -5.00 7.73
N SER A 173 15.90 -3.79 8.00
CA SER A 173 16.44 -2.91 6.98
C SER A 173 17.57 -2.06 7.55
N ALA A 174 18.54 -1.77 6.72
CA ALA A 174 19.62 -0.84 7.05
C ALA A 174 19.92 0.02 5.83
N TYR A 175 20.16 1.30 6.06
CA TYR A 175 20.60 2.22 5.03
C TYR A 175 21.73 3.10 5.51
N ARG A 176 22.48 3.62 4.57
CA ARG A 176 23.49 4.67 4.75
C ARG A 176 23.42 5.62 3.57
N SER A 177 23.45 6.92 3.83
CA SER A 177 23.52 7.93 2.78
C SER A 177 24.50 9.04 3.17
N ALA A 178 24.95 9.83 2.21
CA ALA A 178 25.78 10.99 2.47
C ALA A 178 25.00 12.10 3.23
N ALA A 179 23.71 12.24 2.95
CA ALA A 179 22.86 13.25 3.59
C ALA A 179 22.42 12.83 5.01
N TYR A 180 22.32 11.54 5.25
CA TYR A 180 21.90 10.94 6.51
C TYR A 180 22.81 9.77 6.84
N ASP A 181 23.29 9.73 8.06
CA ASP A 181 24.12 8.61 8.53
C ASP A 181 23.34 7.29 8.48
N SER A 182 23.99 6.21 8.79
CA SER A 182 23.37 4.90 8.77
C SER A 182 22.32 4.74 9.86
N GLN A 183 21.18 4.14 9.52
CA GLN A 183 20.23 3.66 10.51
C GLN A 183 19.75 2.26 10.14
N SER A 184 19.69 1.39 11.16
CA SER A 184 19.07 0.08 11.05
C SER A 184 17.68 0.07 11.67
N THR A 185 16.84 -0.82 11.18
CA THR A 185 15.51 -1.11 11.74
C THR A 185 15.35 -2.61 11.79
N ALA A 186 14.95 -3.14 12.92
CA ALA A 186 14.60 -4.55 13.09
C ALA A 186 13.25 -4.64 13.79
N GLY A 187 12.38 -5.52 13.33
CA GLY A 187 11.07 -5.65 13.96
C GLY A 187 10.25 -6.79 13.42
N GLY A 188 9.05 -6.92 13.96
CA GLY A 188 8.13 -7.95 13.55
C GLY A 188 6.69 -7.63 13.91
N THR A 189 5.79 -8.36 13.27
CA THR A 189 4.34 -8.30 13.49
C THR A 189 3.81 -9.68 13.77
N LEU A 190 2.86 -9.78 14.66
CA LEU A 190 2.02 -10.96 14.84
C LEU A 190 0.56 -10.52 14.81
N SER A 191 -0.24 -11.18 13.98
CA SER A 191 -1.68 -10.98 13.96
C SER A 191 -2.40 -12.31 13.89
N ALA A 192 -3.56 -12.38 14.54
CA ALA A 192 -4.47 -13.51 14.46
C ALA A 192 -5.88 -12.98 14.30
N ARG A 193 -6.63 -13.54 13.37
CA ARG A 193 -8.03 -13.19 13.11
C ARG A 193 -8.86 -14.44 12.98
N TRP A 194 -9.93 -14.50 13.73
CA TRP A 194 -10.92 -15.55 13.61
C TRP A 194 -12.23 -14.97 13.13
N HIS A 195 -12.85 -15.64 12.16
CA HIS A 195 -14.16 -15.28 11.67
C HIS A 195 -15.02 -16.52 11.52
N ALA A 196 -16.31 -16.39 11.80
CA ALA A 196 -17.25 -17.46 11.67
C ALA A 196 -18.69 -16.95 11.47
N THR A 197 -19.55 -17.83 11.01
CA THR A 197 -20.98 -17.56 10.82
C THR A 197 -21.81 -18.55 11.63
N ALA A 198 -22.73 -18.02 12.45
CA ALA A 198 -23.67 -18.80 13.23
C ALA A 198 -25.08 -18.29 12.94
N GLY A 199 -25.84 -19.05 12.15
CA GLY A 199 -27.18 -18.65 11.70
C GLY A 199 -27.15 -17.35 10.89
N ALA A 200 -27.84 -16.33 11.39
CA ALA A 200 -27.90 -15.00 10.77
C ALA A 200 -26.77 -14.08 11.22
N VAL A 201 -25.91 -14.51 12.15
CA VAL A 201 -24.87 -13.69 12.73
C VAL A 201 -23.51 -14.07 12.14
N HIS A 202 -22.84 -13.10 11.57
CA HIS A 202 -21.42 -13.18 11.20
C HIS A 202 -20.60 -12.40 12.22
N TYR A 203 -19.52 -12.99 12.70
CA TYR A 203 -18.65 -12.36 13.67
C TYR A 203 -17.17 -12.54 13.32
N ARG A 204 -16.40 -11.56 13.71
CA ARG A 204 -14.96 -11.49 13.51
C ARG A 204 -14.30 -10.99 14.79
N VAL A 205 -13.21 -11.61 15.19
CA VAL A 205 -12.33 -11.13 16.26
C VAL A 205 -10.89 -11.20 15.76
N GLY A 206 -10.15 -10.15 15.92
CA GLY A 206 -8.76 -10.05 15.53
C GLY A 206 -7.91 -9.43 16.62
N VAL A 207 -6.67 -9.88 16.71
CA VAL A 207 -5.62 -9.29 17.53
C VAL A 207 -4.40 -9.06 16.69
N ARG A 208 -3.67 -7.98 16.94
CA ARG A 208 -2.41 -7.68 16.28
C ARG A 208 -1.43 -7.01 17.23
N GLY A 209 -0.17 -7.23 16.99
CA GLY A 209 0.90 -6.54 17.71
C GLY A 209 2.12 -6.41 16.83
N PHE A 210 2.87 -5.34 17.02
CA PHE A 210 4.19 -5.20 16.42
C PHE A 210 5.19 -4.59 17.40
N VAL A 211 6.45 -4.87 17.13
CA VAL A 211 7.60 -4.26 17.79
C VAL A 211 8.62 -3.91 16.73
N ASP A 212 9.07 -2.67 16.71
CA ASP A 212 10.16 -2.21 15.86
C ASP A 212 11.19 -1.48 16.70
N HIS A 213 12.44 -1.84 16.48
CA HIS A 213 13.60 -1.20 17.04
C HIS A 213 14.33 -0.43 15.95
N TYR A 214 14.60 0.82 16.19
CA TYR A 214 15.32 1.75 15.31
C TYR A 214 16.63 2.10 15.99
N GLY A 215 17.75 1.73 15.37
CA GLY A 215 19.08 2.03 15.89
C GLY A 215 19.38 3.53 15.93
N GLU A 216 20.45 3.88 16.60
CA GLU A 216 20.94 5.25 16.67
C GLU A 216 21.03 5.92 15.31
N PHE A 217 20.72 7.20 15.29
CA PHE A 217 20.80 8.05 14.12
C PHE A 217 21.56 9.33 14.45
N THR A 218 22.58 9.62 13.67
CA THR A 218 23.32 10.88 13.74
C THR A 218 23.22 11.60 12.40
N PRO A 219 22.68 12.83 12.34
CA PRO A 219 22.68 13.59 11.10
C PRO A 219 24.10 13.84 10.60
N ALA A 220 24.35 13.63 9.31
CA ALA A 220 25.65 13.89 8.72
C ALA A 220 26.06 15.36 8.92
N GLY A 221 27.32 15.58 9.33
CA GLY A 221 27.88 16.91 9.52
C GLY A 221 27.46 17.63 10.82
N THR A 222 26.77 16.97 11.74
CA THR A 222 26.44 17.53 13.05
C THR A 222 26.98 16.66 14.19
N THR A 223 27.68 17.27 15.13
CA THR A 223 28.13 16.58 16.36
C THR A 223 27.09 16.66 17.51
N ALA A 224 25.94 17.24 17.26
CA ALA A 224 25.17 17.80 18.37
C ALA A 224 23.85 17.11 18.72
N LEU A 225 23.21 16.35 17.85
CA LEU A 225 21.90 15.76 18.15
C LEU A 225 21.75 14.37 17.50
N GLY A 226 22.46 13.39 18.01
CA GLY A 226 22.14 11.99 17.77
C GLY A 226 20.79 11.67 18.40
N TYR A 227 19.92 10.99 17.68
CA TYR A 227 18.75 10.33 18.26
C TYR A 227 19.20 8.94 18.70
N GLY A 228 19.06 8.65 19.98
CA GLY A 228 19.32 7.31 20.51
C GLY A 228 18.34 6.28 19.96
N ASP A 229 18.55 5.06 20.35
CA ASP A 229 17.67 3.94 20.00
C ASP A 229 16.22 4.21 20.37
N ILE A 230 15.31 4.00 19.42
CA ILE A 230 13.88 4.08 19.64
C ILE A 230 13.26 2.70 19.42
N THR A 231 12.44 2.27 20.36
CA THR A 231 11.60 1.09 20.19
C THR A 231 10.15 1.52 20.20
N ASP A 232 9.44 1.13 19.14
CA ASP A 232 8.02 1.37 18.91
C ASP A 232 7.27 0.04 19.10
N ARG A 233 6.31 0.02 20.03
CA ARG A 233 5.49 -1.16 20.35
C ARG A 233 4.03 -0.79 20.19
N SER A 234 3.28 -1.60 19.47
CA SER A 234 1.86 -1.36 19.30
C SER A 234 1.08 -2.66 19.38
N GLY A 235 -0.14 -2.55 19.84
CA GLY A 235 -1.10 -3.63 19.82
C GLY A 235 -2.47 -3.14 19.41
N GLY A 236 -3.28 -4.04 18.86
CA GLY A 236 -4.65 -3.75 18.48
C GLY A 236 -5.56 -4.95 18.66
N LEU A 237 -6.81 -4.66 18.95
CA LEU A 237 -7.91 -5.60 18.99
C LEU A 237 -8.99 -5.10 18.03
N ASP A 238 -9.53 -5.97 17.20
CA ASP A 238 -10.73 -5.69 16.41
C ASP A 238 -11.79 -6.77 16.63
N ALA A 239 -13.02 -6.36 16.80
CA ALA A 239 -14.17 -7.25 16.90
C ALA A 239 -15.35 -6.68 16.09
N ALA A 240 -16.05 -7.54 15.38
CA ALA A 240 -17.23 -7.15 14.63
C ALA A 240 -18.31 -8.21 14.76
N ALA A 241 -19.55 -7.76 14.86
CA ALA A 241 -20.72 -8.60 14.78
C ALA A 241 -21.72 -8.00 13.79
N THR A 242 -22.12 -8.79 12.81
CA THR A 242 -23.09 -8.40 11.79
C THR A 242 -24.26 -9.36 11.80
N VAL A 243 -25.47 -8.85 11.90
CA VAL A 243 -26.70 -9.62 11.86
C VAL A 243 -27.39 -9.40 10.52
N ARG A 244 -27.68 -10.46 9.82
CA ARG A 244 -28.54 -10.44 8.63
C ARG A 244 -30.00 -10.33 9.07
N ILE A 245 -30.61 -9.19 8.76
CA ILE A 245 -32.03 -8.92 9.09
C ILE A 245 -32.92 -9.59 8.06
N ASP A 246 -32.62 -9.42 6.79
CA ASP A 246 -33.28 -10.04 5.66
C ASP A 246 -32.28 -10.29 4.51
N GLU A 247 -32.75 -10.64 3.31
CA GLU A 247 -31.90 -10.91 2.14
C GLU A 247 -31.09 -9.68 1.66
N ARG A 248 -31.55 -8.49 2.00
CA ARG A 248 -31.00 -7.22 1.53
C ARG A 248 -30.37 -6.38 2.62
N SER A 249 -30.74 -6.62 3.86
CA SER A 249 -30.45 -5.74 5.00
C SER A 249 -29.59 -6.44 6.03
N ARG A 250 -28.55 -5.74 6.47
CA ARG A 250 -27.66 -6.17 7.56
C ARG A 250 -27.45 -5.00 8.51
N ALA A 251 -27.33 -5.27 9.79
CA ALA A 251 -26.90 -4.31 10.79
C ALA A 251 -25.75 -4.89 11.58
N GLY A 252 -24.83 -4.06 12.01
CA GLY A 252 -23.67 -4.53 12.74
C GLY A 252 -23.02 -3.46 13.59
N VAL A 253 -22.07 -3.91 14.38
CA VAL A 253 -21.20 -3.07 15.17
C VAL A 253 -19.76 -3.58 15.02
N GLU A 254 -18.84 -2.66 14.82
CA GLU A 254 -17.42 -2.92 14.85
C GLU A 254 -16.80 -2.18 16.04
N VAL A 255 -15.90 -2.84 16.75
CA VAL A 255 -15.14 -2.28 17.87
C VAL A 255 -13.67 -2.45 17.56
N LYS A 256 -12.90 -1.38 17.66
CA LYS A 256 -11.45 -1.36 17.48
C LYS A 256 -10.79 -0.78 18.70
N GLY A 257 -9.67 -1.33 19.10
CA GLY A 257 -8.83 -0.77 20.14
C GLY A 257 -7.39 -0.84 19.69
N ASP A 258 -6.68 0.28 19.67
CA ASP A 258 -5.28 0.37 19.32
C ASP A 258 -4.51 1.08 20.43
N TRP A 259 -3.32 0.61 20.71
CA TRP A 259 -2.39 1.25 21.63
C TRP A 259 -0.97 1.30 21.03
N LEU A 260 -0.22 2.30 21.42
CA LEU A 260 1.15 2.57 21.00
C LEU A 260 1.96 2.99 22.23
N ALA A 261 3.15 2.44 22.36
CA ALA A 261 4.13 2.85 23.37
C ALA A 261 5.53 2.92 22.75
N THR A 262 6.26 3.97 23.05
CA THR A 262 7.63 4.20 22.58
C THR A 262 8.60 4.36 23.75
N THR A 263 9.90 4.19 23.51
CA THR A 263 10.94 4.32 24.55
C THR A 263 11.05 5.72 25.13
N ASP A 264 10.53 6.74 24.47
CA ASP A 264 10.45 8.12 24.99
C ASP A 264 9.32 8.33 26.02
N ALA A 265 8.74 7.24 26.51
CA ALA A 265 7.59 7.21 27.42
C ALA A 265 6.27 7.71 26.81
N THR A 266 6.18 7.89 25.49
CA THR A 266 4.91 8.18 24.82
C THR A 266 4.03 6.95 24.89
N THR A 267 2.84 7.09 25.47
CA THR A 267 1.79 6.05 25.46
C THR A 267 0.49 6.66 24.96
N LEU A 268 -0.03 6.08 23.89
CA LEU A 268 -1.24 6.53 23.22
C LEU A 268 -2.21 5.37 23.06
N GLY A 269 -3.49 5.66 23.08
CA GLY A 269 -4.53 4.69 22.78
C GLY A 269 -5.71 5.31 22.04
N VAL A 270 -6.41 4.50 21.29
CA VAL A 270 -7.68 4.83 20.64
C VAL A 270 -8.60 3.63 20.74
N VAL A 271 -9.83 3.84 21.17
CA VAL A 271 -10.91 2.84 21.12
C VAL A 271 -12.02 3.41 20.26
N GLY A 272 -12.35 2.72 19.18
CA GLY A 272 -13.39 3.10 18.24
C GLY A 272 -14.57 2.12 18.29
N ILE A 273 -15.78 2.64 18.17
CA ILE A 273 -17.02 1.87 18.02
C ILE A 273 -17.74 2.39 16.79
N THR A 274 -18.08 1.49 15.88
CA THR A 274 -18.75 1.81 14.61
C THR A 274 -20.01 1.01 14.43
N PRO A 275 -21.17 1.49 14.92
CA PRO A 275 -22.46 0.93 14.53
C PRO A 275 -22.74 1.27 13.07
N TYR A 276 -23.30 0.30 12.34
CA TYR A 276 -23.62 0.49 10.93
C TYR A 276 -24.84 -0.30 10.47
N TYR A 277 -25.40 0.16 9.36
CA TYR A 277 -26.44 -0.53 8.60
C TYR A 277 -26.00 -0.64 7.14
N ALA A 278 -26.14 -1.81 6.55
CA ALA A 278 -25.82 -2.08 5.16
C ALA A 278 -27.05 -2.61 4.42
N TYR A 279 -27.24 -2.12 3.19
CA TYR A 279 -28.34 -2.48 2.32
C TYR A 279 -27.82 -2.85 0.93
N THR A 280 -28.31 -3.97 0.40
CA THR A 280 -27.93 -4.48 -0.93
C THR A 280 -29.19 -4.74 -1.75
N ALA A 281 -29.31 -4.09 -2.89
CA ALA A 281 -30.35 -4.31 -3.88
C ALA A 281 -29.69 -4.66 -5.23
N ARG A 282 -30.51 -4.95 -6.24
CA ARG A 282 -30.04 -5.36 -7.57
C ARG A 282 -29.02 -4.39 -8.18
N HIS A 283 -29.22 -3.10 -7.98
CA HIS A 283 -28.41 -2.04 -8.61
C HIS A 283 -27.78 -1.09 -7.60
N PHE A 284 -27.93 -1.37 -6.32
CA PHE A 284 -27.42 -0.49 -5.26
C PHE A 284 -26.88 -1.30 -4.09
N THR A 285 -25.70 -0.93 -3.63
CA THR A 285 -25.14 -1.41 -2.36
C THR A 285 -24.78 -0.19 -1.55
N GLY A 286 -25.24 -0.13 -0.33
CA GLY A 286 -24.99 0.99 0.58
C GLY A 286 -24.64 0.53 1.97
N HIS A 287 -23.80 1.31 2.63
CA HIS A 287 -23.38 1.15 4.01
C HIS A 287 -23.42 2.53 4.67
N VAL A 288 -24.05 2.63 5.82
CA VAL A 288 -24.14 3.87 6.59
C VAL A 288 -23.87 3.57 8.05
N GLY A 289 -22.91 4.26 8.62
CA GLY A 289 -22.52 4.15 10.02
C GLY A 289 -21.85 5.44 10.50
N ALA A 290 -21.44 5.40 11.77
CA ALA A 290 -20.64 6.45 12.38
C ALA A 290 -19.55 5.82 13.24
N GLU A 291 -18.33 6.28 13.08
CA GLU A 291 -17.18 5.91 13.92
C GLU A 291 -17.11 6.87 15.10
N ILE A 292 -17.11 6.34 16.32
CA ILE A 292 -17.02 7.08 17.58
C ILE A 292 -15.74 6.63 18.26
N ASP A 293 -14.76 7.52 18.32
CA ASP A 293 -13.44 7.22 18.86
C ASP A 293 -13.20 7.91 20.20
N LEU A 294 -12.56 7.15 21.11
CA LEU A 294 -12.09 7.61 22.41
C LEU A 294 -10.57 7.50 22.46
N GLY A 295 -9.89 8.63 22.43
CA GLY A 295 -8.44 8.69 22.51
C GLY A 295 -7.93 8.81 23.93
N THR A 296 -6.85 8.10 24.26
CA THR A 296 -6.15 8.17 25.54
C THR A 296 -4.68 8.54 25.34
N GLY A 297 -4.07 9.21 26.31
CA GLY A 297 -2.68 9.70 26.23
C GLY A 297 -2.49 10.80 25.19
N GLY A 298 -1.42 11.58 25.31
CA GLY A 298 -1.02 12.64 24.40
C GLY A 298 -1.97 13.85 24.34
N PRO A 299 -1.58 14.90 23.60
CA PRO A 299 -2.42 16.07 23.34
C PRO A 299 -3.53 15.76 22.33
N GLY A 300 -4.47 16.72 22.16
CA GLY A 300 -5.54 16.67 21.19
C GLY A 300 -6.88 16.16 21.72
N ASN A 301 -7.89 16.13 20.84
CA ASN A 301 -9.26 15.76 21.19
C ASN A 301 -9.34 14.29 21.65
N LYS A 302 -9.97 14.08 22.79
CA LYS A 302 -10.16 12.73 23.35
C LYS A 302 -11.36 11.99 22.75
N VAL A 303 -12.36 12.72 22.28
CA VAL A 303 -13.54 12.17 21.64
C VAL A 303 -13.63 12.68 20.22
N HIS A 304 -13.87 11.77 19.30
CA HIS A 304 -14.02 12.11 17.89
C HIS A 304 -15.19 11.32 17.30
N VAL A 305 -15.98 11.94 16.43
CA VAL A 305 -17.06 11.30 15.70
C VAL A 305 -16.86 11.57 14.21
N ALA A 306 -16.93 10.53 13.41
CA ALA A 306 -16.75 10.61 11.99
C ALA A 306 -17.80 9.77 11.23
N PRO A 307 -18.10 10.10 9.97
CA PRO A 307 -18.95 9.26 9.13
C PRO A 307 -18.25 7.96 8.75
N GLU A 308 -19.03 6.90 8.57
CA GLU A 308 -18.63 5.66 7.91
C GLU A 308 -19.73 5.33 6.88
N ILE A 309 -19.57 5.89 5.68
CA ILE A 309 -20.57 5.83 4.60
C ILE A 309 -19.90 5.29 3.34
N ALA A 310 -20.54 4.32 2.72
CA ALA A 310 -20.18 3.86 1.38
C ALA A 310 -21.44 3.55 0.59
N GLY A 311 -21.43 3.86 -0.69
CA GLY A 311 -22.54 3.56 -1.59
C GLY A 311 -22.02 3.31 -3.00
N THR A 312 -22.58 2.31 -3.66
CA THR A 312 -22.30 2.02 -5.06
C THR A 312 -23.61 1.80 -5.79
N TRP A 313 -23.81 2.49 -6.88
CA TRP A 313 -24.97 2.36 -7.75
C TRP A 313 -24.51 1.85 -9.12
N THR A 314 -25.02 0.70 -9.51
CA THR A 314 -24.68 -0.01 -10.76
C THR A 314 -25.94 -0.22 -11.60
N PRO A 315 -26.45 0.81 -12.30
CA PRO A 315 -27.68 0.69 -13.09
C PRO A 315 -27.53 -0.29 -14.25
N SER A 316 -26.31 -0.51 -14.70
CA SER A 316 -25.97 -1.50 -15.70
C SER A 316 -24.66 -2.19 -15.35
N GLY A 317 -24.33 -3.31 -16.00
CA GLY A 317 -23.04 -3.99 -15.83
C GLY A 317 -21.83 -3.19 -16.35
N LEU A 318 -22.07 -2.04 -16.99
CA LEU A 318 -21.03 -1.22 -17.62
C LEU A 318 -20.79 0.11 -16.90
N PHE A 319 -21.63 0.47 -15.93
CA PHE A 319 -21.53 1.75 -15.23
C PHE A 319 -21.67 1.55 -13.73
N ALA A 320 -20.79 2.16 -12.96
CA ALA A 320 -20.90 2.27 -11.52
C ALA A 320 -20.61 3.71 -11.07
N LEU A 321 -21.48 4.26 -10.26
CA LEU A 321 -21.25 5.48 -9.49
C LEU A 321 -21.02 5.07 -8.04
N TYR A 322 -20.00 5.65 -7.40
CA TYR A 322 -19.70 5.36 -6.01
C TYR A 322 -19.49 6.62 -5.19
N LEU A 323 -19.85 6.53 -3.93
CA LEU A 323 -19.59 7.52 -2.88
C LEU A 323 -18.99 6.79 -1.68
N ARG A 324 -17.99 7.41 -1.06
CA ARG A 324 -17.42 6.97 0.19
C ARG A 324 -17.11 8.18 1.05
N ALA A 325 -17.44 8.12 2.33
CA ALA A 325 -17.03 9.12 3.31
C ALA A 325 -16.72 8.40 4.62
N ARG A 326 -15.52 8.62 5.13
CA ARG A 326 -15.04 8.01 6.37
C ARG A 326 -14.15 8.97 7.13
N GLY A 327 -13.89 8.66 8.38
CA GLY A 327 -12.96 9.39 9.23
C GLY A 327 -12.45 8.55 10.39
N GLY A 328 -12.14 9.18 11.51
CA GLY A 328 -11.73 8.52 12.74
C GLY A 328 -10.41 9.05 13.30
N GLN A 329 -10.07 8.61 14.51
CA GLN A 329 -8.77 8.87 15.12
C GLN A 329 -7.75 7.82 14.73
N ARG A 330 -6.48 8.23 14.63
CA ARG A 330 -5.37 7.35 14.25
C ARG A 330 -4.17 7.59 15.14
N LEU A 331 -3.52 6.50 15.52
CA LEU A 331 -2.21 6.51 16.14
C LEU A 331 -1.13 6.63 15.07
N ASN A 332 -0.23 7.60 15.22
CA ASN A 332 0.91 7.75 14.33
C ASN A 332 2.09 6.92 14.87
N ALA A 333 2.24 5.70 14.39
CA ALA A 333 3.40 4.87 14.68
C ALA A 333 4.57 5.24 13.77
N LEU A 334 5.80 5.13 14.26
CA LEU A 334 7.01 5.35 13.44
C LEU A 334 7.01 4.45 12.19
N ARG A 335 6.53 3.21 12.33
CA ARG A 335 6.36 2.28 11.21
C ARG A 335 5.57 2.91 10.07
N SER A 336 4.39 3.45 10.35
CA SER A 336 3.52 4.04 9.34
C SER A 336 4.08 5.35 8.78
N LEU A 337 4.73 6.16 9.60
CA LEU A 337 5.37 7.39 9.14
C LEU A 337 6.57 7.09 8.23
N ARG A 338 7.35 6.05 8.51
CA ARG A 338 8.49 5.65 7.68
C ARG A 338 8.11 4.93 6.38
N GLU A 339 6.90 4.40 6.26
CA GLU A 339 6.38 3.91 4.97
C GLU A 339 6.36 5.03 3.91
N TYR A 340 6.24 6.28 4.32
CA TYR A 340 6.34 7.44 3.39
C TYR A 340 7.75 7.76 2.98
N THR A 341 8.68 7.67 3.92
CA THR A 341 10.08 8.01 3.74
C THR A 341 10.93 7.02 4.50
N PRO A 342 11.22 5.83 3.92
CA PRO A 342 12.01 4.80 4.58
C PRO A 342 13.40 5.27 5.04
N LEU A 343 13.94 6.28 4.37
CA LEU A 343 15.23 6.91 4.70
C LEU A 343 15.14 8.00 5.76
N MET A 344 13.93 8.30 6.23
CA MET A 344 13.74 9.26 7.31
C MET A 344 14.17 8.64 8.64
N PRO A 345 14.91 9.38 9.48
CA PRO A 345 15.25 8.92 10.83
C PRO A 345 13.99 8.72 11.68
N ALA A 346 14.06 7.79 12.61
CA ALA A 346 13.08 7.66 13.66
C ALA A 346 13.20 8.86 14.60
N ILE A 347 12.10 9.56 14.86
CA ILE A 347 12.07 10.78 15.67
C ILE A 347 10.97 10.71 16.73
N TYR A 348 11.16 11.46 17.81
CA TYR A 348 10.22 11.55 18.93
C TYR A 348 9.02 12.45 18.64
N GLY A 349 8.03 12.41 19.51
CA GLY A 349 6.89 13.29 19.48
C GLY A 349 5.67 12.73 18.75
N LEU A 350 5.50 11.41 18.77
CA LEU A 350 4.32 10.76 18.20
C LEU A 350 3.03 11.21 18.89
N GLY A 351 1.97 11.30 18.13
CA GLY A 351 0.66 11.74 18.58
C GLY A 351 -0.49 11.04 17.86
N ARG A 352 -1.67 11.54 18.06
CA ARG A 352 -2.87 11.12 17.33
C ARG A 352 -3.22 12.13 16.26
N SER A 353 -3.69 11.66 15.13
CA SER A 353 -4.32 12.48 14.10
C SER A 353 -5.81 12.20 14.05
N ASN A 354 -6.62 13.24 13.87
CA ASN A 354 -8.06 13.13 13.73
C ASN A 354 -8.44 13.44 12.28
N VAL A 355 -9.26 12.58 11.70
CA VAL A 355 -9.81 12.78 10.36
C VAL A 355 -11.34 12.93 10.50
N PRO A 356 -11.86 14.16 10.61
CA PRO A 356 -13.30 14.38 10.66
C PRO A 356 -14.03 13.85 9.45
N VAL A 357 -13.42 13.93 8.28
CA VAL A 357 -13.98 13.40 7.04
C VAL A 357 -12.92 13.24 5.96
N ASP A 358 -13.00 12.12 5.25
CA ASP A 358 -12.33 11.82 3.98
C ASP A 358 -13.42 11.28 3.04
N ALA A 359 -13.87 12.12 2.11
CA ALA A 359 -14.98 11.84 1.20
C ALA A 359 -14.48 11.72 -0.24
N THR A 360 -14.96 10.71 -0.95
CA THR A 360 -14.66 10.47 -2.35
C THR A 360 -15.96 10.17 -3.09
N ILE A 361 -16.16 10.81 -4.23
CA ILE A 361 -17.19 10.46 -5.21
C ILE A 361 -16.50 10.17 -6.54
N GLY A 362 -16.97 9.16 -7.24
CA GLY A 362 -16.42 8.82 -8.54
C GLY A 362 -17.30 7.87 -9.31
N PHE A 363 -16.92 7.65 -10.56
CA PHE A 363 -17.59 6.70 -11.42
C PHE A 363 -16.59 5.82 -12.16
N ASN A 364 -17.07 4.65 -12.59
CA ASN A 364 -16.39 3.76 -13.49
C ASN A 364 -17.32 3.38 -14.64
N VAL A 365 -16.79 3.34 -15.86
CA VAL A 365 -17.48 2.94 -17.09
C VAL A 365 -16.66 1.85 -17.76
N GLY A 366 -17.32 0.81 -18.21
CA GLY A 366 -16.69 -0.25 -18.98
C GLY A 366 -16.70 -1.62 -18.28
N PRO A 367 -16.17 -2.65 -18.97
CA PRO A 367 -15.50 -2.55 -20.28
C PRO A 367 -16.49 -2.30 -21.44
N LEU A 368 -16.25 -1.24 -22.20
CA LEU A 368 -16.92 -0.97 -23.47
C LEU A 368 -15.99 -1.42 -24.59
N SER A 369 -16.23 -2.55 -25.21
CA SER A 369 -15.33 -3.09 -26.24
C SER A 369 -13.87 -3.09 -25.79
N ASP A 370 -13.63 -3.63 -24.56
CA ASP A 370 -12.29 -3.72 -23.93
C ASP A 370 -11.71 -2.39 -23.39
N PHE A 371 -12.45 -1.29 -23.45
CA PHE A 371 -12.06 -0.01 -22.87
C PHE A 371 -12.79 0.25 -21.55
N SER A 372 -12.06 0.73 -20.54
CA SER A 372 -12.61 1.16 -19.25
C SER A 372 -12.10 2.55 -18.88
N LEU A 373 -12.95 3.33 -18.24
CA LEU A 373 -12.69 4.69 -17.80
C LEU A 373 -13.18 4.85 -16.36
N GLY A 374 -12.39 5.47 -15.50
CA GLY A 374 -12.78 5.86 -14.16
C GLY A 374 -12.38 7.29 -13.85
N ALA A 375 -13.18 7.98 -13.06
CA ALA A 375 -12.82 9.29 -12.54
C ALA A 375 -13.33 9.46 -11.11
N PHE A 376 -12.63 10.29 -10.33
CA PHE A 376 -13.04 10.61 -8.98
C PHE A 376 -12.65 12.03 -8.58
N VAL A 377 -13.36 12.53 -7.58
CA VAL A 377 -12.99 13.71 -6.80
C VAL A 377 -13.07 13.32 -5.33
N ALA A 378 -12.06 13.70 -4.56
CA ALA A 378 -11.99 13.43 -3.14
C ALA A 378 -11.64 14.70 -2.36
N TRP A 379 -12.24 14.84 -1.19
CA TRP A 379 -11.98 15.94 -0.26
C TRP A 379 -11.79 15.38 1.14
N ALA A 380 -10.75 15.85 1.83
CA ALA A 380 -10.50 15.43 3.21
C ALA A 380 -10.12 16.61 4.09
N LYS A 381 -10.46 16.47 5.38
CA LYS A 381 -10.00 17.32 6.44
C LYS A 381 -9.38 16.47 7.54
N ALA A 382 -8.21 16.90 8.01
CA ALA A 382 -7.52 16.28 9.14
C ALA A 382 -7.11 17.36 10.13
N THR A 383 -7.14 17.05 11.42
CA THR A 383 -6.63 17.89 12.50
C THR A 383 -5.56 17.14 13.28
N ASP A 384 -4.63 17.87 13.86
CA ASP A 384 -3.46 17.30 14.53
C ASP A 384 -2.68 16.31 13.64
N TRP A 385 -2.64 16.60 12.35
CA TRP A 385 -2.03 15.72 11.37
C TRP A 385 -0.52 15.75 11.47
N GLN A 386 0.09 14.61 11.77
CA GLN A 386 1.53 14.47 11.87
C GLN A 386 2.11 13.85 10.60
N MET A 387 3.18 14.46 10.12
CA MET A 387 3.95 13.95 9.00
C MET A 387 5.43 14.14 9.22
N PRO A 388 6.21 13.17 8.71
CA PRO A 388 7.63 13.36 8.59
C PRO A 388 7.90 14.50 7.62
N TYR A 389 8.69 15.47 8.02
CA TYR A 389 9.22 16.46 7.12
C TYR A 389 10.75 16.31 6.98
N ALA A 390 11.25 16.81 5.88
CA ALA A 390 12.61 16.52 5.45
C ALA A 390 13.73 17.20 6.26
N ALA A 391 13.42 17.85 7.37
CA ALA A 391 14.45 18.39 8.25
C ALA A 391 14.77 17.37 9.36
N PRO A 392 15.95 16.80 9.39
CA PRO A 392 16.29 15.69 10.29
C PRO A 392 16.43 16.09 11.77
N VAL A 393 16.10 17.33 12.14
CA VAL A 393 16.51 17.92 13.43
C VAL A 393 15.32 18.42 14.26
N ALA A 394 14.10 18.30 13.80
CA ALA A 394 12.97 18.83 14.54
C ALA A 394 11.96 17.73 14.92
N PRO A 395 11.36 17.80 16.13
CA PRO A 395 10.32 16.87 16.53
C PRO A 395 9.12 16.95 15.58
N LEU A 396 8.40 15.84 15.45
CA LEU A 396 7.16 15.77 14.69
C LEU A 396 6.19 16.86 15.15
N GLN A 397 5.76 17.69 14.23
CA GLN A 397 4.78 18.73 14.50
C GLN A 397 3.44 18.35 13.86
N ALA A 398 2.38 18.74 14.51
CA ALA A 398 1.03 18.55 14.02
C ALA A 398 0.52 19.81 13.28
N ALA A 399 -0.30 19.61 12.26
CA ALA A 399 -0.97 20.68 11.51
C ALA A 399 -2.40 20.26 11.15
N ASP A 400 -3.30 21.24 11.09
CA ASP A 400 -4.62 21.02 10.49
C ASP A 400 -4.50 21.14 8.99
N VAL A 401 -5.07 20.19 8.28
CA VAL A 401 -4.91 20.05 6.84
C VAL A 401 -6.25 19.84 6.16
N THR A 402 -6.45 20.53 5.04
CA THR A 402 -7.55 20.30 4.12
C THR A 402 -6.96 19.98 2.75
N ALA A 403 -7.49 18.96 2.09
CA ALA A 403 -6.98 18.53 0.81
C ALA A 403 -8.10 18.18 -0.18
N LEU A 404 -7.87 18.49 -1.44
CA LEU A 404 -8.71 18.15 -2.58
C LEU A 404 -7.87 17.33 -3.55
N ARG A 405 -8.43 16.22 -4.05
CA ARG A 405 -7.84 15.41 -5.12
C ARG A 405 -8.84 15.16 -6.22
N ALA A 406 -8.36 15.06 -7.45
CA ALA A 406 -9.13 14.61 -8.58
C ALA A 406 -8.27 13.66 -9.41
N GLY A 407 -8.86 12.59 -9.90
CA GLY A 407 -8.13 11.61 -10.69
C GLY A 407 -8.93 11.02 -11.81
N LEU A 408 -8.20 10.55 -12.82
CA LEU A 408 -8.71 9.88 -14.01
C LEU A 408 -7.90 8.61 -14.25
N THR A 409 -8.58 7.52 -14.60
CA THR A 409 -7.98 6.26 -15.06
C THR A 409 -8.60 5.86 -16.38
N ALA A 410 -7.78 5.31 -17.26
CA ALA A 410 -8.25 4.69 -18.49
C ALA A 410 -7.49 3.38 -18.69
N SER A 411 -8.16 2.35 -19.19
CA SER A 411 -7.51 1.10 -19.58
C SER A 411 -8.14 0.55 -20.84
N TYR A 412 -7.31 -0.08 -21.64
CA TYR A 412 -7.70 -0.76 -22.86
C TYR A 412 -7.01 -2.12 -22.91
N ALA A 413 -7.77 -3.17 -23.20
CA ALA A 413 -7.26 -4.52 -23.35
C ALA A 413 -7.65 -5.05 -24.72
N TRP A 414 -6.68 -5.42 -25.53
CA TRP A 414 -6.92 -6.04 -26.83
C TRP A 414 -6.56 -7.51 -26.77
N ARG A 415 -7.60 -8.32 -26.66
CA ARG A 415 -7.46 -9.78 -26.47
C ARG A 415 -6.54 -10.09 -25.28
N SER A 416 -5.74 -11.15 -25.38
CA SER A 416 -4.67 -11.47 -24.43
C SER A 416 -3.31 -10.88 -24.81
N LEU A 417 -3.25 -10.15 -25.93
CA LEU A 417 -1.99 -9.71 -26.52
C LEU A 417 -1.51 -8.37 -25.94
N LEU A 418 -2.42 -7.41 -25.74
CA LEU A 418 -2.05 -6.04 -25.38
C LEU A 418 -2.96 -5.50 -24.29
N GLN A 419 -2.37 -4.91 -23.27
CA GLN A 419 -3.07 -4.09 -22.31
C GLN A 419 -2.35 -2.76 -22.14
N VAL A 420 -3.12 -1.68 -22.18
CA VAL A 420 -2.64 -0.33 -21.91
C VAL A 420 -3.46 0.24 -20.76
N SER A 421 -2.81 0.85 -19.79
CA SER A 421 -3.49 1.61 -18.75
C SER A 421 -2.79 2.96 -18.54
N ALA A 422 -3.57 3.96 -18.20
CA ALA A 422 -3.09 5.29 -17.88
C ALA A 422 -3.85 5.85 -16.68
N ARG A 423 -3.16 6.66 -15.89
CA ARG A 423 -3.72 7.38 -14.76
C ARG A 423 -3.20 8.81 -14.72
N ALA A 424 -4.04 9.71 -14.27
CA ALA A 424 -3.63 11.07 -13.93
C ALA A 424 -4.30 11.47 -12.63
N GLU A 425 -3.57 12.09 -11.74
CA GLU A 425 -4.08 12.62 -10.47
C GLU A 425 -3.54 14.03 -10.25
N PHE A 426 -4.41 14.90 -9.81
CA PHE A 426 -4.10 16.23 -9.33
C PHE A 426 -4.51 16.33 -7.87
N ALA A 427 -3.67 16.97 -7.07
CA ALA A 427 -3.92 17.15 -5.65
C ALA A 427 -3.50 18.54 -5.18
N GLN A 428 -4.35 19.14 -4.35
CA GLN A 428 -4.13 20.45 -3.73
C GLN A 428 -4.44 20.36 -2.25
N SER A 429 -3.61 20.94 -1.40
CA SER A 429 -3.90 21.05 0.02
C SER A 429 -3.58 22.43 0.57
N SER A 430 -4.20 22.75 1.70
CA SER A 430 -3.85 23.87 2.55
C SER A 430 -3.68 23.38 3.98
N ALA A 431 -2.78 24.01 4.73
CA ALA A 431 -2.51 23.63 6.10
C ALA A 431 -2.42 24.85 7.01
N SER A 432 -2.69 24.65 8.31
CA SER A 432 -2.60 25.70 9.34
C SER A 432 -1.16 26.12 9.65
N LYS A 433 -0.17 25.34 9.24
CA LYS A 433 1.26 25.60 9.42
C LYS A 433 1.95 25.70 8.07
N ALA A 434 2.68 26.78 7.85
CA ALA A 434 3.34 27.06 6.58
C ALA A 434 4.35 25.96 6.18
N TRP A 435 5.07 25.36 7.13
CA TRP A 435 6.04 24.28 6.87
C TRP A 435 5.41 23.05 6.22
N TYR A 436 4.12 22.81 6.47
CA TYR A 436 3.41 21.67 5.88
C TYR A 436 3.27 21.81 4.36
N GLU A 437 3.24 23.02 3.85
CA GLU A 437 3.16 23.27 2.41
C GLU A 437 4.42 22.85 1.65
N TRP A 438 5.49 22.57 2.36
CA TRP A 438 6.83 22.34 1.78
C TRP A 438 7.32 20.91 1.93
N LEU A 439 6.41 20.02 2.24
CA LEU A 439 6.72 18.61 2.24
C LEU A 439 6.91 18.11 0.81
N ASP A 440 7.88 17.21 0.63
CA ASP A 440 8.14 16.59 -0.68
C ASP A 440 6.93 15.78 -1.15
N ARG A 441 6.06 16.44 -1.88
CA ARG A 441 4.81 15.87 -2.38
C ARG A 441 4.54 16.34 -3.78
N ALA A 442 4.13 15.39 -4.63
CA ALA A 442 3.68 15.72 -5.97
C ALA A 442 2.28 16.35 -5.91
N SER A 443 2.09 17.48 -6.56
CA SER A 443 0.76 18.04 -6.82
C SER A 443 0.10 17.45 -8.07
N SER A 444 0.88 16.77 -8.90
CA SER A 444 0.39 16.12 -10.11
C SER A 444 1.16 14.81 -10.32
N VAL A 445 0.43 13.77 -10.63
CA VAL A 445 0.97 12.43 -10.94
C VAL A 445 0.37 11.96 -12.25
N VAL A 446 1.21 11.46 -13.16
CA VAL A 446 0.78 10.79 -14.38
C VAL A 446 1.49 9.46 -14.48
N GLY A 447 0.77 8.39 -14.69
CA GLY A 447 1.31 7.05 -14.90
C GLY A 447 0.73 6.43 -16.16
N ALA A 448 1.54 5.64 -16.83
CA ALA A 448 1.09 4.81 -17.96
C ALA A 448 1.78 3.45 -17.86
N ARG A 449 1.06 2.39 -18.21
CA ARG A 449 1.57 1.03 -18.28
C ARG A 449 1.13 0.37 -19.56
N LEU A 450 2.07 -0.27 -20.21
CA LEU A 450 1.89 -1.10 -21.39
C LEU A 450 2.28 -2.53 -21.03
N GLU A 451 1.43 -3.49 -21.33
CA GLU A 451 1.72 -4.93 -21.22
C GLU A 451 1.47 -5.60 -22.55
N VAL A 452 2.40 -6.43 -23.00
CA VAL A 452 2.34 -7.14 -24.27
C VAL A 452 2.72 -8.59 -24.07
N ASN A 453 1.89 -9.52 -24.52
CA ASN A 453 2.11 -10.96 -24.51
C ASN A 453 2.20 -11.49 -25.96
N PRO A 454 3.30 -11.22 -26.68
CA PRO A 454 3.37 -11.50 -28.12
C PRO A 454 3.43 -12.98 -28.45
N LEU A 455 3.92 -13.79 -27.52
CA LEU A 455 4.09 -15.24 -27.65
C LEU A 455 3.67 -15.91 -26.35
N ALA A 456 3.35 -17.20 -26.45
CA ALA A 456 3.12 -18.02 -25.25
C ALA A 456 4.38 -18.03 -24.36
N GLY A 457 4.21 -17.65 -23.09
CA GLY A 457 5.29 -17.61 -22.11
C GLY A 457 6.15 -16.34 -22.16
N LEU A 458 6.00 -15.45 -23.15
CA LEU A 458 6.71 -14.17 -23.18
C LEU A 458 5.77 -13.04 -22.72
N HIS A 459 6.16 -12.37 -21.65
CA HIS A 459 5.49 -11.21 -21.12
C HIS A 459 6.45 -10.01 -21.14
N ILE A 460 6.02 -8.90 -21.72
CA ILE A 460 6.77 -7.65 -21.81
C ILE A 460 5.92 -6.54 -21.21
N HIS A 461 6.52 -5.67 -20.40
CA HIS A 461 5.85 -4.48 -19.92
C HIS A 461 6.75 -3.24 -19.99
N ALA A 462 6.11 -2.09 -20.03
CA ALA A 462 6.76 -0.80 -19.87
C ALA A 462 5.88 0.07 -18.98
N ASP A 463 6.51 0.77 -18.03
CA ASP A 463 5.87 1.64 -17.07
C ASP A 463 6.48 3.03 -17.17
N TYR A 464 5.64 4.05 -17.18
CA TYR A 464 6.03 5.45 -17.08
C TYR A 464 5.38 6.07 -15.86
N ASP A 465 6.17 6.72 -15.00
CA ASP A 465 5.71 7.47 -13.83
C ASP A 465 6.28 8.88 -13.87
N TRP A 466 5.41 9.87 -13.85
CA TRP A 466 5.77 11.27 -13.78
C TRP A 466 5.11 11.92 -12.57
N ARG A 467 5.92 12.68 -11.81
CA ARG A 467 5.47 13.42 -10.62
C ARG A 467 6.00 14.83 -10.65
N GLY A 468 5.10 15.80 -10.59
CA GLY A 468 5.42 17.22 -10.67
C GLY A 468 4.92 18.03 -9.48
N GLY A 469 5.40 19.26 -9.36
CA GLY A 469 5.00 20.20 -8.32
C GLY A 469 5.55 19.87 -6.93
N ARG A 470 6.65 19.12 -6.84
CA ARG A 470 7.34 18.75 -5.60
C ARG A 470 8.12 19.94 -5.03
N LYS A 471 8.11 20.07 -3.73
CA LYS A 471 8.84 21.14 -3.00
C LYS A 471 9.40 20.57 -1.71
N ILE A 472 10.46 21.18 -1.22
CA ILE A 472 11.09 20.84 0.03
C ILE A 472 11.38 22.08 0.87
N LEU A 473 11.28 21.93 2.18
CA LEU A 473 11.77 22.90 3.14
C LEU A 473 13.27 22.70 3.37
N CYS A 474 14.05 23.74 3.10
CA CYS A 474 15.48 23.76 3.38
C CYS A 474 15.78 24.32 4.77
N PRO A 475 16.96 23.99 5.36
CA PRO A 475 17.46 24.68 6.52
C PRO A 475 17.45 26.20 6.29
N GLY A 476 16.94 26.98 7.26
CA GLY A 476 16.75 28.42 7.12
C GLY A 476 15.32 28.85 6.77
N GLY A 477 14.39 27.90 6.58
CA GLY A 477 12.96 28.17 6.43
C GLY A 477 12.51 28.61 5.03
N PHE A 478 13.35 28.44 4.01
CA PHE A 478 12.97 28.72 2.63
C PHE A 478 12.64 27.42 1.86
N THR A 479 11.77 27.52 0.88
CA THR A 479 11.42 26.40 0.01
C THR A 479 12.26 26.35 -1.25
N ARG A 480 12.66 25.14 -1.62
CA ARG A 480 13.23 24.83 -2.93
C ARG A 480 12.29 23.92 -3.72
N PRO A 481 12.02 24.20 -4.99
CA PRO A 481 11.35 23.22 -5.83
C PRO A 481 12.30 22.03 -6.04
N LEU A 482 11.77 20.82 -5.89
CA LEU A 482 12.42 19.60 -6.37
C LEU A 482 12.06 19.42 -7.83
N GLY A 483 12.99 18.95 -8.63
CA GLY A 483 12.77 18.61 -10.02
C GLY A 483 11.61 17.61 -10.18
N CYS A 484 10.96 17.62 -11.33
CA CYS A 484 9.99 16.60 -11.66
C CYS A 484 10.67 15.23 -11.69
N ARG A 485 10.07 14.25 -11.05
CA ARG A 485 10.43 12.85 -11.28
C ARG A 485 9.83 12.42 -12.62
N SER A 486 10.63 11.83 -13.48
CA SER A 486 10.20 11.21 -14.73
C SER A 486 10.96 9.91 -14.89
N ASP A 487 10.27 8.81 -14.71
CA ASP A 487 10.83 7.47 -14.70
C ASP A 487 10.15 6.62 -15.77
N LEU A 488 10.95 6.07 -16.67
CA LEU A 488 10.52 5.08 -17.65
C LEU A 488 11.24 3.77 -17.32
N SER A 489 10.48 2.74 -17.05
CA SER A 489 10.99 1.40 -16.82
C SER A 489 10.39 0.41 -17.81
N ALA A 490 11.09 -0.69 -18.08
CA ALA A 490 10.60 -1.77 -18.90
C ALA A 490 11.11 -3.10 -18.36
N GLY A 491 10.36 -4.16 -18.64
CA GLY A 491 10.76 -5.51 -18.27
C GLY A 491 10.20 -6.54 -19.23
N ALA A 492 10.87 -7.68 -19.24
CA ALA A 492 10.42 -8.85 -19.96
C ALA A 492 10.64 -10.10 -19.12
N SER A 493 9.73 -11.03 -19.18
CA SER A 493 9.90 -12.39 -18.62
C SER A 493 9.55 -13.43 -19.67
N TYR A 494 10.30 -14.53 -19.65
CA TYR A 494 10.08 -15.65 -20.55
C TYR A 494 10.08 -16.97 -19.79
N ALA A 495 9.03 -17.76 -19.97
CA ALA A 495 8.91 -19.11 -19.43
C ALA A 495 9.76 -20.06 -20.27
N VAL A 496 11.00 -20.32 -19.84
CA VAL A 496 11.92 -21.28 -20.49
C VAL A 496 11.38 -22.69 -20.35
N ILE A 497 10.86 -23.02 -19.18
CA ILE A 497 10.17 -24.28 -18.92
C ILE A 497 8.84 -23.91 -18.26
N ALA A 498 7.76 -24.16 -18.96
CA ALA A 498 6.41 -23.83 -18.50
C ALA A 498 6.17 -24.32 -17.06
N ASP A 499 5.68 -23.45 -16.20
CA ASP A 499 5.40 -23.67 -14.78
C ASP A 499 6.61 -24.18 -13.95
N ARG A 500 7.85 -23.95 -14.41
CA ARG A 500 9.06 -24.36 -13.66
C ARG A 500 10.17 -23.33 -13.65
N LEU A 501 10.48 -22.74 -14.80
CA LEU A 501 11.62 -21.85 -14.92
C LEU A 501 11.28 -20.68 -15.83
N ASP A 502 11.24 -19.52 -15.23
CA ASP A 502 11.16 -18.24 -15.92
C ASP A 502 12.51 -17.50 -15.82
N VAL A 503 12.90 -16.85 -16.88
CA VAL A 503 13.98 -15.86 -16.87
C VAL A 503 13.37 -14.47 -17.04
N PHE A 504 13.92 -13.48 -16.39
CA PHE A 504 13.44 -12.13 -16.50
C PHE A 504 14.56 -11.09 -16.59
N ALA A 505 14.24 -10.00 -17.26
CA ALA A 505 15.06 -8.80 -17.29
C ALA A 505 14.17 -7.60 -17.00
N ARG A 506 14.66 -6.67 -16.20
CA ARG A 506 14.02 -5.39 -15.92
C ARG A 506 15.05 -4.29 -15.96
N VAL A 507 14.68 -3.17 -16.52
CA VAL A 507 15.46 -1.95 -16.54
C VAL A 507 14.63 -0.80 -16.02
N GLU A 508 15.19 0.02 -15.18
CA GLU A 508 14.54 1.19 -14.58
C GLU A 508 15.32 2.45 -14.93
N ASN A 509 14.61 3.57 -14.88
CA ASN A 509 15.12 4.87 -15.25
C ASN A 509 15.86 4.85 -16.60
N ILE A 510 15.21 4.27 -17.62
CA ILE A 510 15.77 4.14 -19.00
C ILE A 510 16.21 5.49 -19.56
N LEU A 511 15.54 6.57 -19.16
CA LEU A 511 15.86 7.94 -19.57
C LEU A 511 17.09 8.49 -18.85
N SER A 512 17.66 7.75 -17.92
CA SER A 512 18.78 8.15 -17.05
C SER A 512 18.62 9.54 -16.44
N ARG A 513 17.37 9.88 -16.05
CA ARG A 513 17.05 11.16 -15.44
C ARG A 513 17.48 11.16 -13.99
N ARG A 514 18.22 12.19 -13.59
CA ARG A 514 18.52 12.43 -12.19
C ARG A 514 17.45 13.32 -11.58
N TYR A 515 16.90 12.90 -10.48
CA TYR A 515 15.92 13.63 -9.69
C TYR A 515 16.11 13.28 -8.22
N ASP A 516 15.80 14.21 -7.34
CA ASP A 516 15.84 13.93 -5.92
C ASP A 516 14.74 12.91 -5.57
N LEU A 517 15.12 11.77 -5.00
CA LEU A 517 14.19 10.82 -4.35
C LEU A 517 13.63 11.44 -3.09
N LEU A 518 14.52 12.00 -2.29
CA LEU A 518 14.32 12.81 -1.11
C LEU A 518 15.35 13.93 -1.17
N ALA A 519 15.17 15.00 -0.42
CA ALA A 519 16.14 16.08 -0.40
C ALA A 519 17.57 15.61 -0.11
N GLY A 520 18.46 15.87 -1.03
CA GLY A 520 19.85 15.47 -0.92
C GLY A 520 20.12 13.99 -1.19
N ILE A 521 19.12 13.24 -1.65
CA ILE A 521 19.27 11.84 -2.10
C ILE A 521 18.79 11.76 -3.53
N GLU A 522 19.70 11.68 -4.46
CA GLU A 522 19.38 11.54 -5.88
C GLU A 522 18.96 10.12 -6.24
N SER A 523 18.18 10.01 -7.30
CA SER A 523 17.79 8.73 -7.90
C SER A 523 18.99 8.07 -8.57
N GLN A 524 19.04 6.77 -8.48
CA GLN A 524 19.92 5.97 -9.32
C GLN A 524 19.60 6.27 -10.81
N GLY A 525 20.62 6.51 -11.64
CA GLY A 525 20.45 6.63 -13.07
C GLY A 525 19.92 5.34 -13.70
N PHE A 526 20.27 5.06 -14.94
CA PHE A 526 19.92 3.79 -15.57
C PHE A 526 20.43 2.60 -14.75
N HIS A 527 19.53 1.70 -14.42
CA HIS A 527 19.86 0.48 -13.67
C HIS A 527 18.92 -0.67 -14.04
N GLY A 528 19.22 -1.86 -13.61
CA GLY A 528 18.45 -3.03 -14.03
C GLY A 528 18.52 -4.19 -13.04
N LEU A 529 17.82 -5.26 -13.39
CA LEU A 529 17.83 -6.56 -12.72
C LEU A 529 17.69 -7.65 -13.78
N LEU A 530 18.58 -8.61 -13.78
CA LEU A 530 18.49 -9.84 -14.56
C LEU A 530 18.30 -10.98 -13.59
N GLY A 531 17.41 -11.88 -13.87
CA GLY A 531 17.13 -12.94 -12.92
C GLY A 531 16.41 -14.13 -13.47
N LEU A 532 16.19 -15.06 -12.58
CA LEU A 532 15.46 -16.30 -12.83
C LEU A 532 14.49 -16.60 -11.68
N GLN A 533 13.37 -17.18 -12.03
CA GLN A 533 12.40 -17.73 -11.09
C GLN A 533 12.26 -19.23 -11.31
N VAL A 534 12.40 -19.99 -10.23
CA VAL A 534 12.23 -21.45 -10.23
C VAL A 534 11.00 -21.80 -9.41
N LEU A 535 10.10 -22.60 -9.98
CA LEU A 535 8.93 -23.17 -9.29
C LEU A 535 9.13 -24.68 -9.10
N PHE A 536 8.90 -25.20 -7.87
CA PHE A 536 9.15 -26.60 -7.51
C PHE A 536 8.15 -27.20 -6.54
#